data_c351aeb441305292356c2015cbf98544
#
_entry.id   c351aeb441305292356c2015cbf98544
#
_cell.length_a   1.000
_cell.length_b   1.000
_cell.length_c   1.000
_cell.angle_alpha   90.00
_cell.angle_beta   90.00
_cell.angle_gamma   90.00
#
_symmetry.space_group_name_H-M   'P 1'
#
loop_
_entity.id
_entity.type
_entity.pdbx_description
1 polymer ?
#
loop_
_entity_poly.entity_id
_entity_poly.type
_entity_poly.pdbx_seq_one_letter_code
_entity_poly.pdbx_strand_id
1 'polypeptide(L)'
;MIRQLQDMTGVDPTKVPIKDDKVMTIFNGIEGLDIKNPDYKFTHGSYGIPEFGTKFVRQMLDDTKPEAFADLVRISGFSHGTDVWLGNAQELIVSGTATMKDAISTRDDIMNYLRLKGVPNKDAFTIMEKVRKGKGLTEEQEELMRENDVPEWYIESCKKIKYMFPRAHAVAYVMMSNRIAYYKVYYPVEFYAVYFTAKVAYFDEKVTLKGIDAIEARMEEIIRKGKDASKKEEDELPVLEVAYEMCSRGYEFAPARLGISDSMRFLSYEGKVLLPFVAISGVGEGAARTFAEEYSRRPYETVEDVSERGKVNKTALDEMRAHGVLDGLPETAQMSLF
;
A
#
# COMPACT_ATOMS: atom_id res chain seq x y z
N MET A 1 -6.30 1.79 8.78
CA MET A 1 -6.72 0.72 7.85
C MET A 1 -7.32 -0.49 8.54
N ILE A 2 -6.58 -1.29 9.33
CA ILE A 2 -7.07 -2.61 9.81
C ILE A 2 -8.38 -2.53 10.62
N ARG A 3 -8.55 -1.53 11.52
CA ARG A 3 -9.78 -1.33 12.28
C ARG A 3 -10.96 -0.96 11.37
N GLN A 4 -10.74 -0.09 10.38
CA GLN A 4 -11.79 0.27 9.42
C GLN A 4 -12.23 -0.94 8.59
N LEU A 5 -11.28 -1.80 8.18
CA LEU A 5 -11.59 -3.05 7.50
C LEU A 5 -12.43 -3.97 8.38
N GLN A 6 -12.07 -4.12 9.66
CA GLN A 6 -12.89 -4.88 10.62
C GLN A 6 -14.31 -4.30 10.75
N ASP A 7 -14.41 -2.96 10.90
CA ASP A 7 -15.71 -2.29 11.07
C ASP A 7 -16.60 -2.46 9.83
N MET A 8 -16.02 -2.43 8.61
CA MET A 8 -16.76 -2.55 7.35
C MET A 8 -17.14 -3.98 7.00
N THR A 9 -16.30 -4.97 7.36
CA THR A 9 -16.49 -6.38 6.95
C THR A 9 -17.04 -7.26 8.06
N GLY A 10 -16.93 -6.84 9.33
CA GLY A 10 -17.23 -7.68 10.49
C GLY A 10 -16.17 -8.76 10.78
N VAL A 11 -15.12 -8.87 9.95
CA VAL A 11 -14.07 -9.89 10.12
C VAL A 11 -13.04 -9.43 11.13
N ASP A 12 -12.79 -10.25 12.15
CA ASP A 12 -11.76 -10.02 13.15
C ASP A 12 -10.35 -10.28 12.54
N PRO A 13 -9.49 -9.26 12.41
CA PRO A 13 -8.17 -9.42 11.82
C PRO A 13 -7.26 -10.40 12.59
N THR A 14 -7.52 -10.65 13.87
CA THR A 14 -6.74 -11.61 14.66
C THR A 14 -7.04 -13.06 14.28
N LYS A 15 -8.17 -13.31 13.63
CA LYS A 15 -8.62 -14.63 13.16
C LYS A 15 -8.28 -14.89 11.69
N VAL A 16 -7.73 -13.91 10.99
CA VAL A 16 -7.26 -14.09 9.61
C VAL A 16 -6.11 -15.11 9.60
N PRO A 17 -6.17 -16.16 8.77
CA PRO A 17 -5.12 -17.17 8.70
C PRO A 17 -3.81 -16.55 8.20
N ILE A 18 -2.68 -16.95 8.80
CA ILE A 18 -1.35 -16.53 8.33
C ILE A 18 -1.01 -17.26 7.02
N LYS A 19 -1.42 -18.52 6.91
CA LYS A 19 -1.25 -19.31 5.71
C LYS A 19 -2.55 -19.33 4.93
N ASP A 20 -2.55 -18.67 3.79
CA ASP A 20 -3.63 -18.68 2.81
C ASP A 20 -3.00 -18.62 1.42
N ASP A 21 -3.19 -19.67 0.63
CA ASP A 21 -2.51 -19.83 -0.65
C ASP A 21 -2.99 -18.77 -1.66
N LYS A 22 -4.27 -18.40 -1.64
CA LYS A 22 -4.79 -17.34 -2.51
C LYS A 22 -4.21 -15.97 -2.15
N VAL A 23 -4.10 -15.67 -0.85
CA VAL A 23 -3.45 -14.44 -0.38
C VAL A 23 -1.97 -14.41 -0.77
N MET A 24 -1.28 -15.54 -0.71
CA MET A 24 0.13 -15.61 -1.07
C MET A 24 0.37 -15.29 -2.54
N THR A 25 -0.54 -15.67 -3.43
CA THR A 25 -0.39 -15.41 -4.87
C THR A 25 -0.33 -13.92 -5.24
N ILE A 26 -0.83 -13.00 -4.42
CA ILE A 26 -0.75 -11.56 -4.75
C ILE A 26 0.64 -10.96 -4.49
N PHE A 27 1.54 -11.69 -3.82
CA PHE A 27 2.93 -11.26 -3.60
C PHE A 27 3.90 -11.77 -4.67
N ASN A 28 3.50 -12.76 -5.47
CA ASN A 28 4.35 -13.32 -6.53
C ASN A 28 3.66 -13.40 -7.90
N GLY A 29 2.38 -13.01 -7.96
CA GLY A 29 1.54 -13.06 -9.16
C GLY A 29 0.29 -12.21 -8.99
N ILE A 30 -0.71 -12.47 -9.82
CA ILE A 30 -1.99 -11.73 -9.87
C ILE A 30 -3.22 -12.65 -9.68
N GLU A 31 -3.04 -13.95 -9.56
CA GLU A 31 -4.11 -14.95 -9.59
C GLU A 31 -5.14 -14.70 -8.48
N GLY A 32 -4.69 -14.26 -7.30
CA GLY A 32 -5.57 -13.94 -6.17
C GLY A 32 -6.42 -12.68 -6.35
N LEU A 33 -6.16 -11.88 -7.38
CA LEU A 33 -6.90 -10.64 -7.65
C LEU A 33 -8.13 -10.84 -8.53
N ASP A 34 -8.22 -11.96 -9.23
CA ASP A 34 -9.30 -12.21 -10.19
C ASP A 34 -9.43 -11.08 -11.25
N ILE A 35 -8.29 -10.71 -11.89
CA ILE A 35 -8.20 -9.65 -12.89
C ILE A 35 -9.09 -9.98 -14.09
N LYS A 36 -9.87 -9.00 -14.56
CA LYS A 36 -10.77 -9.12 -15.72
C LYS A 36 -10.27 -8.37 -16.94
N ASN A 37 -9.38 -7.38 -16.76
CA ASN A 37 -8.77 -6.64 -17.84
C ASN A 37 -7.69 -7.47 -18.51
N PRO A 38 -7.82 -7.84 -19.81
CA PRO A 38 -6.81 -8.63 -20.53
C PRO A 38 -5.50 -7.88 -20.73
N ASP A 39 -5.53 -6.54 -20.72
CA ASP A 39 -4.38 -5.67 -20.93
C ASP A 39 -3.71 -5.23 -19.61
N TYR A 40 -4.00 -5.92 -18.51
CA TYR A 40 -3.44 -5.62 -17.20
C TYR A 40 -1.91 -5.74 -17.20
N LYS A 41 -1.22 -4.69 -16.76
CA LYS A 41 0.23 -4.53 -16.93
C LYS A 41 1.07 -4.93 -15.71
N PHE A 42 0.46 -5.13 -14.54
CA PHE A 42 1.22 -5.43 -13.32
C PHE A 42 1.47 -6.92 -13.16
N THR A 43 2.64 -7.27 -12.62
CA THR A 43 3.12 -8.65 -12.49
C THR A 43 2.71 -9.32 -11.19
N HIS A 44 2.29 -8.54 -10.19
CA HIS A 44 1.83 -9.01 -8.88
C HIS A 44 0.80 -8.06 -8.25
N GLY A 45 0.11 -8.53 -7.22
CA GLY A 45 -1.02 -7.85 -6.59
C GLY A 45 -0.70 -7.13 -5.29
N SER A 46 0.56 -6.77 -5.00
CA SER A 46 0.93 -6.13 -3.72
C SER A 46 0.64 -4.62 -3.64
N TYR A 47 0.13 -4.03 -4.72
CA TYR A 47 -0.22 -2.60 -4.76
C TYR A 47 -1.20 -2.24 -3.64
N GLY A 48 -0.92 -1.15 -2.93
CA GLY A 48 -1.72 -0.71 -1.79
C GLY A 48 -1.55 -1.52 -0.49
N ILE A 49 -0.78 -2.61 -0.50
CA ILE A 49 -0.45 -3.37 0.71
C ILE A 49 0.68 -2.65 1.47
N PRO A 50 0.51 -2.32 2.76
CA PRO A 50 1.58 -1.75 3.57
C PRO A 50 2.85 -2.61 3.49
N GLU A 51 4.02 -2.01 3.57
CA GLU A 51 5.34 -2.61 3.44
C GLU A 51 5.68 -3.13 2.02
N PHE A 52 4.73 -3.70 1.29
CA PHE A 52 4.95 -4.39 0.01
C PHE A 52 4.50 -3.60 -1.23
N GLY A 53 3.77 -2.49 -1.04
CA GLY A 53 3.23 -1.70 -2.14
C GLY A 53 4.17 -0.64 -2.72
N THR A 54 5.37 -0.42 -2.15
CA THR A 54 6.33 0.55 -2.67
C THR A 54 7.07 0.00 -3.89
N LYS A 55 7.46 0.87 -4.84
CA LYS A 55 8.21 0.47 -6.03
C LYS A 55 9.46 -0.35 -5.70
N PHE A 56 10.18 0.03 -4.65
CA PHE A 56 11.39 -0.65 -4.20
C PHE A 56 11.12 -2.10 -3.76
N VAL A 57 10.08 -2.31 -2.94
CA VAL A 57 9.74 -3.65 -2.46
C VAL A 57 9.06 -4.48 -3.54
N ARG A 58 8.28 -3.87 -4.42
CA ARG A 58 7.72 -4.57 -5.59
C ARG A 58 8.81 -5.17 -6.47
N GLN A 59 9.91 -4.44 -6.69
CA GLN A 59 11.07 -5.00 -7.41
C GLN A 59 11.68 -6.20 -6.68
N MET A 60 11.77 -6.16 -5.33
CA MET A 60 12.23 -7.34 -4.56
C MET A 60 11.30 -8.54 -4.73
N LEU A 61 9.98 -8.31 -4.80
CA LEU A 61 9.00 -9.38 -5.05
C LEU A 61 9.21 -10.01 -6.43
N ASP A 62 9.50 -9.19 -7.44
CA ASP A 62 9.82 -9.67 -8.80
C ASP A 62 11.13 -10.46 -8.84
N ASP A 63 12.16 -9.99 -8.14
CA ASP A 63 13.48 -10.64 -8.09
C ASP A 63 13.46 -11.96 -7.29
N THR A 64 12.59 -12.07 -6.26
CA THR A 64 12.63 -13.18 -5.29
C THR A 64 11.50 -14.18 -5.41
N LYS A 65 10.35 -13.80 -6.00
CA LYS A 65 9.15 -14.63 -6.16
C LYS A 65 8.79 -15.42 -4.89
N PRO A 66 8.40 -14.75 -3.79
CA PRO A 66 8.15 -15.40 -2.51
C PRO A 66 7.01 -16.42 -2.59
N GLU A 67 7.16 -17.55 -1.89
CA GLU A 67 6.18 -18.65 -1.86
C GLU A 67 5.55 -18.86 -0.47
N ALA A 68 6.12 -18.25 0.56
CA ALA A 68 5.70 -18.45 1.94
C ALA A 68 5.79 -17.17 2.78
N PHE A 69 5.03 -17.14 3.88
CA PHE A 69 5.08 -16.05 4.86
C PHE A 69 6.52 -15.77 5.36
N ALA A 70 7.33 -16.81 5.53
CA ALA A 70 8.74 -16.67 5.94
C ALA A 70 9.57 -15.88 4.90
N ASP A 71 9.26 -16.02 3.62
CA ASP A 71 9.92 -15.29 2.55
C ASP A 71 9.56 -13.80 2.59
N LEU A 72 8.30 -13.48 2.89
CA LEU A 72 7.87 -12.09 3.10
C LEU A 72 8.59 -11.44 4.30
N VAL A 73 8.83 -12.20 5.37
CA VAL A 73 9.61 -11.72 6.52
C VAL A 73 11.04 -11.39 6.11
N ARG A 74 11.66 -12.19 5.24
CA ARG A 74 13.00 -11.92 4.69
C ARG A 74 13.01 -10.67 3.83
N ILE A 75 12.03 -10.51 2.93
CA ILE A 75 11.89 -9.31 2.08
C ILE A 75 11.72 -8.06 2.96
N SER A 76 10.93 -8.12 4.03
CA SER A 76 10.83 -7.03 5.00
C SER A 76 12.18 -6.71 5.64
N GLY A 77 12.97 -7.72 6.00
CA GLY A 77 14.34 -7.55 6.51
C GLY A 77 15.26 -6.87 5.49
N PHE A 78 15.23 -7.30 4.24
CA PHE A 78 16.01 -6.69 3.14
C PHE A 78 15.65 -5.23 2.92
N SER A 79 14.37 -4.88 2.97
CA SER A 79 13.88 -3.54 2.63
C SER A 79 14.13 -2.49 3.71
N HIS A 80 14.22 -2.90 4.97
CA HIS A 80 14.36 -2.00 6.12
C HIS A 80 15.80 -1.85 6.63
N GLY A 81 16.73 -2.63 6.11
CA GLY A 81 18.15 -2.48 6.43
C GLY A 81 18.85 -1.48 5.50
N THR A 82 20.00 -0.98 5.94
CA THR A 82 20.89 -0.17 5.10
C THR A 82 21.99 -1.05 4.55
N ASP A 83 22.17 -1.04 3.21
CA ASP A 83 23.15 -1.86 2.48
C ASP A 83 22.96 -3.39 2.71
N VAL A 84 21.71 -3.79 2.94
CA VAL A 84 21.32 -5.20 3.07
C VAL A 84 20.90 -5.77 1.73
N TRP A 85 20.13 -5.01 0.92
CA TRP A 85 19.60 -5.45 -0.37
C TRP A 85 20.47 -5.02 -1.54
N LEU A 86 20.47 -3.72 -1.87
CA LEU A 86 21.23 -3.20 -3.03
C LEU A 86 22.74 -3.35 -2.82
N GLY A 87 23.41 -3.83 -3.86
CA GLY A 87 24.85 -4.07 -3.81
C GLY A 87 25.26 -5.23 -2.87
N ASN A 88 24.30 -6.00 -2.36
CA ASN A 88 24.52 -7.08 -1.41
C ASN A 88 23.61 -8.28 -1.71
N ALA A 89 22.54 -8.51 -0.94
CA ALA A 89 21.69 -9.70 -1.09
C ALA A 89 21.09 -9.84 -2.51
N GLN A 90 20.71 -8.73 -3.16
CA GLN A 90 20.22 -8.75 -4.53
C GLN A 90 21.22 -9.37 -5.50
N GLU A 91 22.48 -8.92 -5.46
CA GLU A 91 23.55 -9.46 -6.32
C GLU A 91 23.79 -10.95 -6.10
N LEU A 92 23.79 -11.37 -4.82
CA LEU A 92 24.01 -12.77 -4.44
C LEU A 92 22.87 -13.67 -4.94
N ILE A 93 21.62 -13.19 -4.87
CA ILE A 93 20.45 -13.96 -5.30
C ILE A 93 20.36 -14.00 -6.82
N VAL A 94 20.50 -12.87 -7.49
CA VAL A 94 20.44 -12.79 -8.96
C VAL A 94 21.55 -13.58 -9.65
N SER A 95 22.78 -13.57 -9.07
CA SER A 95 23.91 -14.36 -9.59
C SER A 95 23.81 -15.86 -9.27
N GLY A 96 22.86 -16.27 -8.42
CA GLY A 96 22.77 -17.67 -7.94
C GLY A 96 23.86 -18.06 -6.93
N THR A 97 24.62 -17.11 -6.40
CA THR A 97 25.63 -17.36 -5.36
C THR A 97 25.00 -17.79 -4.04
N ALA A 98 23.85 -17.22 -3.71
CA ALA A 98 23.05 -17.57 -2.55
C ALA A 98 21.57 -17.61 -2.89
N THR A 99 20.80 -18.42 -2.19
CA THR A 99 19.34 -18.36 -2.26
C THR A 99 18.79 -17.24 -1.37
N MET A 100 17.53 -16.84 -1.57
CA MET A 100 16.88 -15.89 -0.67
C MET A 100 16.89 -16.40 0.78
N LYS A 101 16.88 -17.72 1.01
CA LYS A 101 16.92 -18.33 2.35
C LYS A 101 18.29 -18.24 3.01
N ASP A 102 19.35 -18.18 2.23
CA ASP A 102 20.73 -18.14 2.72
C ASP A 102 21.24 -16.70 2.91
N ALA A 103 20.75 -15.75 2.07
CA ALA A 103 21.16 -14.36 2.13
C ALA A 103 20.76 -13.72 3.48
N ILE A 104 21.59 -12.82 3.99
CA ILE A 104 21.38 -12.12 5.27
C ILE A 104 20.25 -11.09 5.12
N SER A 105 19.14 -11.26 5.84
CA SER A 105 18.01 -10.34 5.84
C SER A 105 17.80 -9.61 7.18
N THR A 106 17.98 -10.32 8.29
CA THR A 106 17.83 -9.79 9.65
C THR A 106 19.05 -10.09 10.50
N ARG A 107 19.26 -9.34 11.59
CA ARG A 107 20.38 -9.58 12.50
C ARG A 107 20.37 -11.00 13.08
N ASP A 108 19.18 -11.55 13.27
CA ASP A 108 19.01 -12.90 13.83
C ASP A 108 19.53 -13.97 12.87
N ASP A 109 19.56 -13.71 11.56
CA ASP A 109 20.13 -14.62 10.56
C ASP A 109 21.63 -14.81 10.81
N ILE A 110 22.36 -13.72 11.07
CA ILE A 110 23.80 -13.77 11.33
C ILE A 110 24.08 -14.62 12.56
N MET A 111 23.42 -14.34 13.67
CA MET A 111 23.65 -15.06 14.92
C MET A 111 23.35 -16.54 14.76
N ASN A 112 22.21 -16.89 14.16
CA ASN A 112 21.80 -18.28 14.00
C ASN A 112 22.72 -19.05 13.03
N TYR A 113 23.08 -18.42 11.90
CA TYR A 113 23.96 -19.03 10.91
C TYR A 113 25.34 -19.33 11.48
N LEU A 114 25.96 -18.38 12.17
CA LEU A 114 27.28 -18.56 12.79
C LEU A 114 27.25 -19.65 13.86
N ARG A 115 26.18 -19.71 14.67
CA ARG A 115 26.03 -20.80 15.67
C ARG A 115 25.88 -22.16 15.00
N LEU A 116 25.15 -22.28 13.91
CA LEU A 116 25.03 -23.53 13.15
C LEU A 116 26.36 -23.96 12.53
N LYS A 117 27.21 -22.99 12.18
CA LYS A 117 28.56 -23.24 11.68
C LYS A 117 29.57 -23.61 12.78
N GLY A 118 29.21 -23.56 14.07
CA GLY A 118 30.06 -23.89 15.16
C GLY A 118 30.77 -22.72 15.86
N VAL A 119 30.52 -21.49 15.40
CA VAL A 119 31.07 -20.30 16.08
C VAL A 119 30.51 -20.21 17.51
N PRO A 120 31.36 -19.96 18.53
CA PRO A 120 30.92 -19.85 19.91
C PRO A 120 29.81 -18.80 20.08
N ASN A 121 28.80 -19.05 20.92
CA ASN A 121 27.64 -18.20 21.10
C ASN A 121 27.98 -16.74 21.40
N LYS A 122 28.99 -16.48 22.22
CA LYS A 122 29.45 -15.12 22.58
C LYS A 122 30.01 -14.39 21.37
N ASP A 123 30.79 -15.08 20.54
CA ASP A 123 31.43 -14.50 19.37
C ASP A 123 30.40 -14.28 18.27
N ALA A 124 29.49 -15.23 18.02
CA ALA A 124 28.36 -15.09 17.10
C ALA A 124 27.48 -13.89 17.48
N PHE A 125 27.20 -13.69 18.77
CA PHE A 125 26.46 -12.51 19.24
C PHE A 125 27.26 -11.22 19.04
N THR A 126 28.54 -11.21 19.33
CA THR A 126 29.39 -10.01 19.17
C THR A 126 29.53 -9.62 17.70
N ILE A 127 29.72 -10.58 16.80
CA ILE A 127 29.74 -10.35 15.35
C ILE A 127 28.42 -9.77 14.89
N MET A 128 27.31 -10.41 15.23
CA MET A 128 25.98 -9.92 14.88
C MET A 128 25.76 -8.46 15.35
N GLU A 129 26.10 -8.14 16.60
CA GLU A 129 25.96 -6.80 17.16
C GLU A 129 26.83 -5.74 16.47
N LYS A 130 28.03 -6.11 16.01
CA LYS A 130 28.88 -5.21 15.22
C LYS A 130 28.31 -4.97 13.83
N VAL A 131 27.93 -6.05 13.13
CA VAL A 131 27.38 -5.98 11.77
C VAL A 131 26.10 -5.15 11.75
N ARG A 132 25.12 -5.43 12.63
CA ARG A 132 23.86 -4.68 12.65
C ARG A 132 24.02 -3.18 12.93
N LYS A 133 25.13 -2.76 13.55
CA LYS A 133 25.48 -1.36 13.84
C LYS A 133 26.39 -0.73 12.78
N GLY A 134 26.69 -1.45 11.71
CA GLY A 134 27.56 -0.99 10.63
C GLY A 134 29.03 -0.81 11.02
N LYS A 135 29.50 -1.51 12.06
CA LYS A 135 30.88 -1.44 12.54
C LYS A 135 31.83 -2.38 11.80
N GLY A 136 31.28 -3.21 10.89
CA GLY A 136 32.05 -4.20 10.14
C GLY A 136 32.56 -5.34 11.01
N LEU A 137 33.56 -6.07 10.49
CA LEU A 137 34.24 -7.18 11.14
C LEU A 137 35.67 -6.78 11.47
N THR A 138 36.30 -7.45 12.46
CA THR A 138 37.73 -7.40 12.69
C THR A 138 38.39 -8.58 11.98
N GLU A 139 39.71 -8.50 11.74
CA GLU A 139 40.47 -9.60 11.11
C GLU A 139 40.31 -10.91 11.88
N GLU A 140 40.38 -10.88 13.23
CA GLU A 140 40.17 -12.06 14.06
C GLU A 140 38.78 -12.66 13.93
N GLN A 141 37.75 -11.81 13.72
CA GLN A 141 36.39 -12.29 13.51
C GLN A 141 36.23 -12.90 12.12
N GLU A 142 36.82 -12.33 11.10
CA GLU A 142 36.85 -12.92 9.76
C GLU A 142 37.56 -14.26 9.75
N GLU A 143 38.72 -14.37 10.44
CA GLU A 143 39.47 -15.62 10.55
C GLU A 143 38.66 -16.69 11.30
N LEU A 144 38.05 -16.35 12.43
CA LEU A 144 37.16 -17.24 13.18
C LEU A 144 35.99 -17.74 12.31
N MET A 145 35.42 -16.88 11.46
CA MET A 145 34.37 -17.28 10.54
C MET A 145 34.89 -18.26 9.48
N ARG A 146 36.06 -18.02 8.89
CA ARG A 146 36.70 -18.94 7.92
C ARG A 146 37.04 -20.28 8.52
N GLU A 147 37.57 -20.31 9.76
CA GLU A 147 37.87 -21.54 10.53
C GLU A 147 36.61 -22.39 10.77
N ASN A 148 35.44 -21.79 10.77
CA ASN A 148 34.15 -22.46 10.94
C ASN A 148 33.38 -22.64 9.59
N ASP A 149 34.09 -22.71 8.48
CA ASP A 149 33.54 -22.94 7.14
C ASP A 149 32.42 -21.94 6.73
N VAL A 150 32.52 -20.69 7.17
CA VAL A 150 31.66 -19.61 6.68
C VAL A 150 32.18 -19.16 5.32
N PRO A 151 31.34 -19.19 4.25
CA PRO A 151 31.80 -18.85 2.92
C PRO A 151 32.15 -17.37 2.80
N GLU A 152 33.13 -17.06 1.95
CA GLU A 152 33.63 -15.69 1.78
C GLU A 152 32.53 -14.68 1.37
N TRP A 153 31.59 -15.09 0.52
CA TRP A 153 30.47 -14.22 0.15
C TRP A 153 29.63 -13.78 1.36
N TYR A 154 29.52 -14.62 2.40
CA TYR A 154 28.78 -14.31 3.62
C TYR A 154 29.56 -13.30 4.48
N ILE A 155 30.88 -13.48 4.60
CA ILE A 155 31.78 -12.55 5.29
C ILE A 155 31.71 -11.18 4.62
N GLU A 156 31.85 -11.14 3.29
CA GLU A 156 31.76 -9.89 2.52
C GLU A 156 30.38 -9.23 2.64
N SER A 157 29.30 -10.02 2.67
CA SER A 157 27.95 -9.50 2.93
C SER A 157 27.85 -8.82 4.31
N CYS A 158 28.40 -9.44 5.36
CA CYS A 158 28.47 -8.84 6.70
C CYS A 158 29.22 -7.49 6.71
N LYS A 159 30.29 -7.36 5.93
CA LYS A 159 31.12 -6.14 5.85
C LYS A 159 30.39 -4.97 5.17
N LYS A 160 29.53 -5.26 4.19
CA LYS A 160 28.74 -4.26 3.46
C LYS A 160 27.64 -3.64 4.34
N ILE A 161 27.01 -4.41 5.23
CA ILE A 161 25.83 -4.02 6.00
C ILE A 161 26.14 -2.86 6.95
N LYS A 162 25.26 -1.82 6.93
CA LYS A 162 25.36 -0.64 7.81
C LYS A 162 24.30 -0.63 8.91
N TYR A 163 23.14 -1.20 8.65
CA TYR A 163 22.08 -1.28 9.64
C TYR A 163 21.15 -2.45 9.35
N MET A 164 20.69 -3.14 10.41
CA MET A 164 19.75 -4.27 10.28
C MET A 164 18.64 -4.24 11.30
N PHE A 165 17.48 -4.69 10.85
CA PHE A 165 16.31 -4.92 11.69
C PHE A 165 16.35 -6.27 12.42
N PRO A 166 15.70 -6.38 13.61
CA PRO A 166 15.44 -7.66 14.23
C PRO A 166 14.30 -8.41 13.51
N ARG A 167 14.42 -9.75 13.43
CA ARG A 167 13.41 -10.60 12.79
C ARG A 167 12.01 -10.46 13.41
N ALA A 168 11.92 -10.35 14.73
CA ALA A 168 10.66 -10.19 15.43
C ALA A 168 9.89 -8.91 14.98
N HIS A 169 10.62 -7.85 14.69
CA HIS A 169 10.04 -6.62 14.16
C HIS A 169 9.50 -6.83 12.74
N ALA A 170 10.28 -7.44 11.85
CA ALA A 170 9.84 -7.79 10.51
C ALA A 170 8.58 -8.67 10.52
N VAL A 171 8.53 -9.70 11.39
CA VAL A 171 7.34 -10.57 11.54
C VAL A 171 6.11 -9.78 11.91
N ALA A 172 6.20 -8.82 12.83
CA ALA A 172 5.04 -8.03 13.28
C ALA A 172 4.46 -7.19 12.12
N TYR A 173 5.30 -6.54 11.32
CA TYR A 173 4.84 -5.75 10.16
C TYR A 173 4.29 -6.65 9.05
N VAL A 174 4.96 -7.74 8.71
CA VAL A 174 4.49 -8.70 7.70
C VAL A 174 3.17 -9.32 8.10
N MET A 175 2.98 -9.64 9.38
CA MET A 175 1.69 -10.15 9.88
C MET A 175 0.56 -9.14 9.64
N MET A 176 0.81 -7.85 9.87
CA MET A 176 -0.17 -6.80 9.58
C MET A 176 -0.46 -6.71 8.07
N SER A 177 0.59 -6.73 7.25
CA SER A 177 0.46 -6.68 5.79
C SER A 177 -0.30 -7.88 5.23
N ASN A 178 -0.01 -9.07 5.73
CA ASN A 178 -0.71 -10.30 5.33
C ASN A 178 -2.20 -10.27 5.70
N ARG A 179 -2.55 -9.73 6.86
CA ARG A 179 -3.95 -9.51 7.24
C ARG A 179 -4.65 -8.54 6.31
N ILE A 180 -4.00 -7.44 5.95
CA ILE A 180 -4.56 -6.46 5.00
C ILE A 180 -4.67 -7.08 3.60
N ALA A 181 -3.70 -7.90 3.18
CA ALA A 181 -3.75 -8.64 1.93
C ALA A 181 -4.95 -9.60 1.87
N TYR A 182 -5.30 -10.25 2.98
CA TYR A 182 -6.51 -11.08 3.08
C TYR A 182 -7.77 -10.28 2.75
N TYR A 183 -7.93 -9.08 3.31
CA TYR A 183 -9.08 -8.23 2.96
C TYR A 183 -9.06 -7.82 1.49
N LYS A 184 -7.89 -7.53 0.92
CA LYS A 184 -7.76 -7.21 -0.50
C LYS A 184 -8.25 -8.32 -1.41
N VAL A 185 -7.99 -9.58 -1.03
CA VAL A 185 -8.40 -10.77 -1.80
C VAL A 185 -9.87 -11.06 -1.61
N TYR A 186 -10.38 -11.07 -0.38
CA TYR A 186 -11.72 -11.57 -0.04
C TYR A 186 -12.78 -10.47 0.14
N TYR A 187 -12.37 -9.23 0.39
CA TYR A 187 -13.24 -8.06 0.61
C TYR A 187 -12.71 -6.85 -0.17
N PRO A 188 -12.62 -6.99 -1.50
CA PRO A 188 -11.90 -6.00 -2.32
C PRO A 188 -12.50 -4.59 -2.25
N VAL A 189 -13.83 -4.43 -2.30
CA VAL A 189 -14.45 -3.10 -2.29
C VAL A 189 -14.13 -2.36 -0.99
N GLU A 190 -14.22 -3.06 0.16
CA GLU A 190 -13.89 -2.53 1.47
C GLU A 190 -12.40 -2.19 1.59
N PHE A 191 -11.53 -3.06 1.05
CA PHE A 191 -10.09 -2.79 1.01
C PHE A 191 -9.79 -1.50 0.24
N TYR A 192 -10.34 -1.35 -0.96
CA TYR A 192 -10.12 -0.15 -1.77
C TYR A 192 -10.72 1.09 -1.11
N ALA A 193 -11.91 1.02 -0.55
CA ALA A 193 -12.53 2.14 0.19
C ALA A 193 -11.64 2.61 1.34
N VAL A 194 -11.08 1.69 2.12
CA VAL A 194 -10.17 2.02 3.23
C VAL A 194 -8.83 2.55 2.74
N TYR A 195 -8.29 1.99 1.65
CA TYR A 195 -7.06 2.47 1.04
C TYR A 195 -7.21 3.93 0.56
N PHE A 196 -8.23 4.23 -0.23
CA PHE A 196 -8.47 5.58 -0.75
C PHE A 196 -8.82 6.57 0.37
N THR A 197 -9.49 6.13 1.45
CA THR A 197 -9.68 6.96 2.64
C THR A 197 -8.33 7.40 3.24
N ALA A 198 -7.37 6.49 3.35
CA ALA A 198 -6.03 6.81 3.87
C ALA A 198 -5.20 7.68 2.92
N LYS A 199 -5.57 7.75 1.65
CA LYS A 199 -4.86 8.44 0.57
C LYS A 199 -5.66 9.57 -0.07
N VAL A 200 -6.76 10.00 0.53
CA VAL A 200 -7.70 10.97 -0.05
C VAL A 200 -7.05 12.28 -0.47
N ALA A 201 -5.98 12.72 0.21
CA ALA A 201 -5.24 13.93 -0.13
C ALA A 201 -4.54 13.88 -1.51
N TYR A 202 -4.35 12.68 -2.06
CA TYR A 202 -3.70 12.42 -3.35
C TYR A 202 -4.66 11.83 -4.37
N PHE A 203 -5.95 11.79 -4.04
CA PHE A 203 -6.98 11.24 -4.91
C PHE A 203 -7.49 12.32 -5.87
N ASP A 204 -7.61 12.00 -7.16
CA ASP A 204 -8.18 12.86 -8.19
C ASP A 204 -9.50 12.27 -8.71
N GLU A 205 -10.61 12.84 -8.28
CA GLU A 205 -11.94 12.41 -8.70
C GLU A 205 -12.22 12.68 -10.18
N LYS A 206 -11.60 13.73 -10.74
CA LYS A 206 -11.80 14.10 -12.16
C LYS A 206 -11.20 13.08 -13.12
N VAL A 207 -10.19 12.36 -12.66
CA VAL A 207 -9.56 11.26 -13.39
C VAL A 207 -10.29 9.95 -13.10
N THR A 208 -10.45 9.62 -11.82
CA THR A 208 -10.90 8.29 -11.39
C THR A 208 -12.35 7.99 -11.73
N LEU A 209 -13.24 9.00 -11.69
CA LEU A 209 -14.66 8.84 -12.10
C LEU A 209 -14.85 8.66 -13.61
N LYS A 210 -13.84 8.97 -14.43
CA LYS A 210 -13.89 8.71 -15.88
C LYS A 210 -13.57 7.27 -16.27
N GLY A 211 -13.11 6.46 -15.29
CA GLY A 211 -12.83 5.06 -15.50
C GLY A 211 -11.39 4.74 -15.90
N ILE A 212 -11.17 3.47 -16.24
CA ILE A 212 -9.85 2.88 -16.37
C ILE A 212 -8.96 3.57 -17.42
N ASP A 213 -9.51 3.95 -18.57
CA ASP A 213 -8.74 4.58 -19.66
C ASP A 213 -8.15 5.93 -19.24
N ALA A 214 -8.94 6.74 -18.49
CA ALA A 214 -8.47 8.03 -18.00
C ALA A 214 -7.41 7.85 -16.90
N ILE A 215 -7.56 6.86 -16.04
CA ILE A 215 -6.58 6.51 -15.00
C ILE A 215 -5.26 6.09 -15.66
N GLU A 216 -5.32 5.21 -16.65
CA GLU A 216 -4.14 4.72 -17.37
C GLU A 216 -3.42 5.85 -18.12
N ALA A 217 -4.16 6.69 -18.85
CA ALA A 217 -3.60 7.84 -19.55
C ALA A 217 -2.89 8.81 -18.59
N ARG A 218 -3.47 9.06 -17.40
CA ARG A 218 -2.86 9.92 -16.38
C ARG A 218 -1.60 9.31 -15.79
N MET A 219 -1.60 8.01 -15.50
CA MET A 219 -0.42 7.29 -15.04
C MET A 219 0.72 7.39 -16.06
N GLU A 220 0.44 7.14 -17.34
CA GLU A 220 1.43 7.23 -18.41
C GLU A 220 1.98 8.65 -18.59
N GLU A 221 1.14 9.68 -18.43
CA GLU A 221 1.59 11.07 -18.43
C GLU A 221 2.62 11.34 -17.34
N ILE A 222 2.31 10.94 -16.09
CA ILE A 222 3.22 11.13 -14.95
C ILE A 222 4.52 10.33 -15.13
N ILE A 223 4.42 9.08 -15.55
CA ILE A 223 5.59 8.21 -15.78
C ILE A 223 6.50 8.80 -16.87
N ARG A 224 5.92 9.37 -17.93
CA ARG A 224 6.68 9.99 -19.04
C ARG A 224 7.46 11.23 -18.58
N LYS A 225 6.95 11.99 -17.60
CA LYS A 225 7.66 13.12 -17.00
C LYS A 225 8.93 12.70 -16.24
N GLY A 226 8.94 11.50 -15.69
CA GLY A 226 10.08 10.98 -14.95
C GLY A 226 10.54 11.93 -13.84
N LYS A 227 11.76 12.44 -13.93
CA LYS A 227 12.32 13.37 -12.93
C LYS A 227 11.69 14.77 -12.96
N ASP A 228 10.96 15.12 -14.01
CA ASP A 228 10.27 16.40 -14.15
C ASP A 228 8.85 16.35 -13.57
N ALA A 229 8.40 15.21 -13.07
CA ALA A 229 7.14 15.11 -12.35
C ALA A 229 7.19 15.94 -11.07
N SER A 230 6.12 16.71 -10.82
CA SER A 230 5.97 17.44 -9.56
C SER A 230 5.78 16.50 -8.37
N LYS A 231 6.10 16.99 -7.16
CA LYS A 231 5.87 16.21 -5.93
C LYS A 231 4.42 15.72 -5.78
N LYS A 232 3.45 16.54 -6.20
CA LYS A 232 2.04 16.15 -6.22
C LYS A 232 1.80 14.96 -7.14
N GLU A 233 2.37 14.96 -8.32
CA GLU A 233 2.25 13.86 -9.29
C GLU A 233 2.96 12.58 -8.82
N GLU A 234 4.12 12.72 -8.18
CA GLU A 234 4.80 11.58 -7.55
C GLU A 234 3.95 10.92 -6.45
N ASP A 235 3.23 11.72 -5.67
CA ASP A 235 2.36 11.23 -4.60
C ASP A 235 1.00 10.71 -5.13
N GLU A 236 0.53 11.23 -6.28
CA GLU A 236 -0.69 10.80 -6.99
C GLU A 236 -0.49 9.42 -7.66
N LEU A 237 0.66 9.17 -8.28
CA LEU A 237 0.91 7.97 -9.08
C LEU A 237 0.62 6.65 -8.31
N PRO A 238 1.06 6.43 -7.06
CA PRO A 238 0.74 5.20 -6.33
C PRO A 238 -0.76 5.03 -6.07
N VAL A 239 -1.52 6.13 -5.99
CA VAL A 239 -2.98 6.09 -5.82
C VAL A 239 -3.67 5.68 -7.11
N LEU A 240 -3.20 6.21 -8.24
CA LEU A 240 -3.66 5.81 -9.58
C LEU A 240 -3.32 4.36 -9.89
N GLU A 241 -2.13 3.86 -9.50
CA GLU A 241 -1.76 2.45 -9.66
C GLU A 241 -2.78 1.52 -8.97
N VAL A 242 -3.21 1.85 -7.74
CA VAL A 242 -4.23 1.08 -7.01
C VAL A 242 -5.62 1.24 -7.63
N ALA A 243 -5.95 2.43 -8.15
CA ALA A 243 -7.21 2.66 -8.86
C ALA A 243 -7.27 1.86 -10.18
N TYR A 244 -6.18 1.83 -10.93
CA TYR A 244 -6.04 1.00 -12.13
C TYR A 244 -6.23 -0.49 -11.84
N GLU A 245 -5.59 -0.99 -10.78
CA GLU A 245 -5.78 -2.38 -10.33
C GLU A 245 -7.24 -2.65 -9.97
N MET A 246 -7.87 -1.79 -9.18
CA MET A 246 -9.27 -1.90 -8.78
C MET A 246 -10.21 -1.99 -9.99
N CYS A 247 -10.05 -1.07 -10.95
CA CYS A 247 -10.85 -1.05 -12.18
C CYS A 247 -10.56 -2.29 -13.05
N SER A 248 -9.30 -2.74 -13.11
CA SER A 248 -8.92 -3.96 -13.85
C SER A 248 -9.53 -5.25 -13.25
N ARG A 249 -9.89 -5.23 -11.97
CA ARG A 249 -10.68 -6.29 -11.31
C ARG A 249 -12.18 -6.20 -11.61
N GLY A 250 -12.63 -5.13 -12.27
CA GLY A 250 -14.04 -4.87 -12.60
C GLY A 250 -14.82 -4.14 -11.51
N TYR A 251 -14.13 -3.51 -10.56
CA TYR A 251 -14.76 -2.60 -9.59
C TYR A 251 -14.69 -1.16 -10.09
N GLU A 252 -15.62 -0.33 -9.61
CA GLU A 252 -15.80 1.04 -10.07
C GLU A 252 -15.88 2.02 -8.90
N PHE A 253 -15.53 3.28 -9.16
CA PHE A 253 -15.87 4.38 -8.28
C PHE A 253 -17.32 4.84 -8.53
N ALA A 254 -17.98 5.28 -7.48
CA ALA A 254 -19.26 5.98 -7.56
C ALA A 254 -19.09 7.41 -7.05
N PRO A 255 -19.70 8.42 -7.73
CA PRO A 255 -19.67 9.79 -7.24
C PRO A 255 -20.35 9.90 -5.88
N ALA A 256 -19.98 10.92 -5.10
CA ALA A 256 -20.59 11.15 -3.81
C ALA A 256 -22.12 11.36 -3.94
N ARG A 257 -22.87 10.91 -2.92
CA ARG A 257 -24.33 10.99 -2.88
C ARG A 257 -24.82 11.60 -1.58
N LEU A 258 -25.75 12.53 -1.67
CA LEU A 258 -26.45 13.09 -0.50
C LEU A 258 -27.13 11.99 0.32
N GLY A 259 -26.98 12.06 1.64
CA GLY A 259 -27.60 11.12 2.57
C GLY A 259 -26.93 9.74 2.66
N ILE A 260 -25.91 9.47 1.85
CA ILE A 260 -25.20 8.17 1.82
C ILE A 260 -23.71 8.37 2.06
N SER A 261 -23.06 9.28 1.34
CA SER A 261 -21.62 9.50 1.45
C SER A 261 -21.21 10.06 2.81
N ASP A 262 -20.10 9.57 3.31
CA ASP A 262 -19.43 10.13 4.49
C ASP A 262 -18.69 11.42 4.13
N SER A 263 -18.44 12.28 5.12
CA SER A 263 -17.67 13.50 4.90
C SER A 263 -16.24 13.25 4.48
N MET A 264 -15.59 12.22 5.06
CA MET A 264 -14.14 12.00 5.00
C MET A 264 -13.74 10.64 4.44
N ARG A 265 -14.63 9.63 4.49
CA ARG A 265 -14.27 8.24 4.23
C ARG A 265 -14.97 7.71 2.99
N PHE A 266 -14.21 7.05 2.13
CA PHE A 266 -14.80 6.21 1.08
C PHE A 266 -15.58 5.06 1.71
N LEU A 267 -16.68 4.68 1.09
CA LEU A 267 -17.56 3.61 1.56
C LEU A 267 -17.67 2.50 0.50
N SER A 268 -17.94 1.29 0.96
CA SER A 268 -18.45 0.20 0.12
C SER A 268 -19.96 0.38 -0.02
N TYR A 269 -20.43 0.62 -1.23
CA TYR A 269 -21.84 0.87 -1.52
C TYR A 269 -22.25 0.23 -2.86
N GLU A 270 -23.20 -0.68 -2.84
CA GLU A 270 -23.70 -1.40 -4.03
C GLU A 270 -22.57 -2.03 -4.88
N GLY A 271 -21.54 -2.58 -4.24
CA GLY A 271 -20.40 -3.20 -4.91
C GLY A 271 -19.41 -2.20 -5.54
N LYS A 272 -19.56 -0.90 -5.29
CA LYS A 272 -18.69 0.18 -5.77
C LYS A 272 -17.99 0.89 -4.60
N VAL A 273 -16.94 1.61 -4.92
CA VAL A 273 -16.24 2.49 -3.98
C VAL A 273 -16.86 3.89 -4.09
N LEU A 274 -17.71 4.24 -3.11
CA LEU A 274 -18.42 5.52 -3.05
C LEU A 274 -17.51 6.61 -2.51
N LEU A 275 -17.42 7.73 -3.22
CA LEU A 275 -16.59 8.88 -2.83
C LEU A 275 -17.17 9.60 -1.60
N PRO A 276 -16.29 10.09 -0.68
CA PRO A 276 -16.65 11.04 0.35
C PRO A 276 -16.74 12.46 -0.20
N PHE A 277 -17.38 13.37 0.54
CA PHE A 277 -17.48 14.76 0.11
C PHE A 277 -16.13 15.48 0.04
N VAL A 278 -15.17 15.13 0.92
CA VAL A 278 -13.81 15.71 0.89
C VAL A 278 -13.01 15.34 -0.37
N ALA A 279 -13.38 14.29 -1.08
CA ALA A 279 -12.73 13.91 -2.34
C ALA A 279 -13.14 14.79 -3.53
N ILE A 280 -14.19 15.61 -3.39
CA ILE A 280 -14.65 16.52 -4.43
C ILE A 280 -13.73 17.74 -4.49
N SER A 281 -13.26 18.10 -5.67
CA SER A 281 -12.42 19.27 -5.89
C SER A 281 -13.08 20.54 -5.33
N GLY A 282 -12.32 21.32 -4.58
CA GLY A 282 -12.79 22.55 -3.94
C GLY A 282 -13.49 22.34 -2.59
N VAL A 283 -13.71 21.11 -2.15
CA VAL A 283 -14.27 20.78 -0.83
C VAL A 283 -13.16 20.46 0.15
N GLY A 284 -12.86 21.38 1.06
CA GLY A 284 -11.93 21.13 2.16
C GLY A 284 -12.56 20.32 3.29
N GLU A 285 -11.74 19.74 4.20
CA GLU A 285 -12.21 18.90 5.30
C GLU A 285 -13.31 19.56 6.16
N GLY A 286 -13.13 20.84 6.52
CA GLY A 286 -14.09 21.60 7.32
C GLY A 286 -15.45 21.74 6.61
N ALA A 287 -15.41 22.05 5.32
CA ALA A 287 -16.62 22.16 4.49
C ALA A 287 -17.31 20.80 4.33
N ALA A 288 -16.55 19.72 4.08
CA ALA A 288 -17.10 18.37 3.96
C ALA A 288 -17.84 17.93 5.23
N ARG A 289 -17.25 18.19 6.41
CA ARG A 289 -17.88 17.88 7.70
C ARG A 289 -19.15 18.70 7.92
N THR A 290 -19.07 20.03 7.75
CA THR A 290 -20.23 20.93 7.90
C THR A 290 -21.35 20.51 6.95
N PHE A 291 -21.02 20.22 5.68
CA PHE A 291 -21.96 19.78 4.67
C PHE A 291 -22.73 18.51 5.08
N ALA A 292 -22.02 17.48 5.54
CA ALA A 292 -22.62 16.23 5.98
C ALA A 292 -23.46 16.41 7.26
N GLU A 293 -22.97 17.20 8.23
CA GLU A 293 -23.66 17.48 9.50
C GLU A 293 -24.96 18.25 9.26
N GLU A 294 -24.94 19.29 8.43
CA GLU A 294 -26.13 20.09 8.11
C GLU A 294 -27.18 19.27 7.37
N TYR A 295 -26.74 18.40 6.42
CA TYR A 295 -27.66 17.45 5.78
C TYR A 295 -28.31 16.50 6.81
N SER A 296 -27.55 15.98 7.76
CA SER A 296 -28.05 15.07 8.79
C SER A 296 -29.05 15.72 9.73
N ARG A 297 -28.91 17.03 9.99
CA ARG A 297 -29.86 17.80 10.80
C ARG A 297 -31.17 18.04 10.05
N ARG A 298 -31.07 18.43 8.79
CA ARG A 298 -32.18 18.63 7.85
C ARG A 298 -31.67 18.42 6.42
N PRO A 299 -32.26 17.52 5.65
CA PRO A 299 -31.92 17.38 4.24
C PRO A 299 -31.96 18.72 3.48
N TYR A 300 -31.09 18.88 2.50
CA TYR A 300 -31.13 20.07 1.63
C TYR A 300 -32.33 19.99 0.71
N GLU A 301 -33.01 21.12 0.53
CA GLU A 301 -34.19 21.22 -0.29
C GLU A 301 -33.90 21.89 -1.65
N THR A 302 -32.84 22.71 -1.72
CA THR A 302 -32.42 23.42 -2.93
C THR A 302 -30.91 23.52 -3.02
N VAL A 303 -30.37 23.87 -4.18
CA VAL A 303 -28.95 24.17 -4.37
C VAL A 303 -28.54 25.44 -3.61
N GLU A 304 -29.45 26.43 -3.49
CA GLU A 304 -29.23 27.62 -2.65
C GLU A 304 -29.07 27.24 -1.19
N ASP A 305 -29.92 26.34 -0.66
CA ASP A 305 -29.83 25.81 0.71
C ASP A 305 -28.49 25.04 0.94
N VAL A 306 -27.97 24.32 -0.06
CA VAL A 306 -26.63 23.69 -0.04
C VAL A 306 -25.55 24.75 0.11
N SER A 307 -25.61 25.84 -0.65
CA SER A 307 -24.61 26.91 -0.58
C SER A 307 -24.60 27.61 0.77
N GLU A 308 -25.77 27.97 1.29
CA GLU A 308 -25.90 28.74 2.52
C GLU A 308 -25.57 27.91 3.78
N ARG A 309 -26.21 26.76 3.95
CA ARG A 309 -26.07 25.92 5.13
C ARG A 309 -24.82 25.03 5.06
N GLY A 310 -24.58 24.43 3.89
CA GLY A 310 -23.43 23.55 3.66
C GLY A 310 -22.10 24.27 3.58
N LYS A 311 -22.11 25.62 3.49
CA LYS A 311 -20.91 26.47 3.35
C LYS A 311 -20.00 26.03 2.22
N VAL A 312 -20.60 25.60 1.11
CA VAL A 312 -19.90 25.14 -0.09
C VAL A 312 -19.67 26.32 -1.02
N ASN A 313 -18.45 26.51 -1.47
CA ASN A 313 -18.12 27.58 -2.42
C ASN A 313 -18.57 27.24 -3.85
N LYS A 314 -18.56 28.25 -4.73
CA LYS A 314 -19.04 28.11 -6.11
C LYS A 314 -18.31 26.98 -6.87
N THR A 315 -16.99 26.88 -6.74
CA THR A 315 -16.20 25.84 -7.41
C THR A 315 -16.66 24.44 -6.98
N ALA A 316 -16.83 24.22 -5.69
CA ALA A 316 -17.30 22.96 -5.16
C ALA A 316 -18.75 22.64 -5.59
N LEU A 317 -19.64 23.65 -5.65
CA LEU A 317 -21.00 23.48 -6.19
C LEU A 317 -20.98 23.06 -7.66
N ASP A 318 -20.13 23.68 -8.47
CA ASP A 318 -20.01 23.34 -9.89
C ASP A 318 -19.50 21.90 -10.08
N GLU A 319 -18.53 21.46 -9.27
CA GLU A 319 -18.06 20.06 -9.27
C GLU A 319 -19.14 19.08 -8.75
N MET A 320 -19.86 19.45 -7.70
CA MET A 320 -20.98 18.63 -7.19
C MET A 320 -22.08 18.44 -8.25
N ARG A 321 -22.39 19.49 -9.03
CA ARG A 321 -23.32 19.38 -10.18
C ARG A 321 -22.75 18.46 -11.26
N ALA A 322 -21.49 18.67 -11.64
CA ALA A 322 -20.84 17.88 -12.68
C ALA A 322 -20.83 16.37 -12.37
N HIS A 323 -20.80 16.02 -11.09
CA HIS A 323 -20.80 14.63 -10.61
C HIS A 323 -22.18 14.11 -10.18
N GLY A 324 -23.25 14.90 -10.38
CA GLY A 324 -24.62 14.48 -10.06
C GLY A 324 -24.94 14.43 -8.55
N VAL A 325 -24.10 15.02 -7.70
CA VAL A 325 -24.31 15.05 -6.22
C VAL A 325 -25.57 15.82 -5.85
N LEU A 326 -25.92 16.83 -6.65
CA LEU A 326 -27.07 17.73 -6.44
C LEU A 326 -28.30 17.36 -7.30
N ASP A 327 -28.25 16.22 -7.99
CA ASP A 327 -29.35 15.78 -8.83
C ASP A 327 -30.64 15.64 -8.03
N GLY A 328 -31.73 16.19 -8.62
CA GLY A 328 -33.04 16.20 -7.99
C GLY A 328 -33.31 17.41 -7.07
N LEU A 329 -32.30 18.25 -6.77
CA LEU A 329 -32.53 19.51 -6.06
C LEU A 329 -32.85 20.66 -7.03
N PRO A 330 -33.95 21.43 -6.84
CA PRO A 330 -34.18 22.64 -7.57
C PRO A 330 -33.18 23.73 -7.18
N GLU A 331 -32.91 24.70 -8.06
CA GLU A 331 -31.94 25.76 -7.79
C GLU A 331 -32.37 26.63 -6.59
N THR A 332 -33.62 27.00 -6.51
CA THR A 332 -34.19 27.86 -5.45
C THR A 332 -35.54 27.34 -4.98
N ALA A 333 -35.97 27.78 -3.79
CA ALA A 333 -37.31 27.50 -3.26
C ALA A 333 -38.44 28.28 -3.95
N GLN A 334 -38.12 29.24 -4.80
CA GLN A 334 -39.13 29.98 -5.54
C GLN A 334 -39.80 29.10 -6.61
N MET A 335 -41.05 28.71 -6.38
CA MET A 335 -41.91 28.21 -7.44
C MET A 335 -41.95 29.26 -8.52
N SER A 336 -41.53 28.95 -9.74
CA SER A 336 -41.83 29.73 -10.93
C SER A 336 -43.35 29.74 -11.07
N LEU A 337 -43.95 30.89 -10.84
CA LEU A 337 -45.38 31.15 -11.04
C LEU A 337 -45.66 31.41 -12.52
N PHE A 338 -45.23 30.49 -13.41
CA PHE A 338 -45.64 30.51 -14.82
C PHE A 338 -45.77 29.09 -15.37
#